data_0ad033c3e2b189022cf8589fdc57834c
#
_entry.id   0ad033c3e2b189022cf8589fdc57834c
#
_cell.length_a   1.000
_cell.length_b   1.000
_cell.length_c   1.000
_cell.angle_alpha   90.00
_cell.angle_beta   90.00
_cell.angle_gamma   90.00
#
_symmetry.space_group_name_H-M   'P 1'
#
loop_
_entity.id
_entity.type
_entity.pdbx_description
1 polymer ?
#
loop_
_entity_poly.entity_id
_entity_poly.type
_entity_poly.pdbx_seq_one_letter_code
_entity_poly.pdbx_strand_id
1 'polypeptide(L)'
;MRVLVVEDELRMASLIRRGLVTEGLAADVAPTGEDALWMAQAHEYDAIMLDVMLPGINGFETCRRLRDAGVWAPVLMLTARDAVEDRVAGSTPVPTTTW
;
A
#
# COMPACT_ATOMS: atom_id res chain seq x y z
N MET A 1 11.38 5.36 11.02
CA MET A 1 10.61 4.35 10.28
C MET A 1 10.15 4.92 8.95
N ARG A 2 10.32 4.20 7.88
CA ARG A 2 9.94 4.64 6.53
C ARG A 2 8.89 3.71 5.94
N VAL A 3 7.83 4.29 5.40
CA VAL A 3 6.70 3.54 4.83
C VAL A 3 6.56 3.91 3.36
N LEU A 4 6.35 2.91 2.52
CA LEU A 4 6.01 3.12 1.12
C LEU A 4 4.50 2.99 0.97
N VAL A 5 3.87 4.02 0.39
CA VAL A 5 2.43 4.03 0.13
C VAL A 5 2.24 3.83 -1.37
N VAL A 6 1.60 2.75 -1.75
CA VAL A 6 1.34 2.42 -3.15
C VAL A 6 -0.13 2.65 -3.43
N GLU A 7 -0.42 3.78 -4.05
CA GLU A 7 -1.79 4.24 -4.31
C GLU A 7 -1.81 5.12 -5.55
N ASP A 8 -2.68 4.81 -6.50
CA ASP A 8 -2.76 5.55 -7.76
C ASP A 8 -3.60 6.83 -7.64
N GLU A 9 -4.49 6.90 -6.67
CA GLU A 9 -5.32 8.07 -6.47
C GLU A 9 -4.53 9.07 -5.62
N LEU A 10 -4.11 10.17 -6.28
CA LEU A 10 -3.19 11.13 -5.68
C LEU A 10 -3.72 11.77 -4.40
N ARG A 11 -5.00 12.05 -4.35
CA ARG A 11 -5.61 12.66 -3.16
C ARG A 11 -5.55 11.73 -1.96
N MET A 12 -5.86 10.45 -2.18
CA MET A 12 -5.81 9.46 -1.12
C MET A 12 -4.38 9.21 -0.67
N ALA A 13 -3.46 9.10 -1.63
CA ALA A 13 -2.04 8.93 -1.32
C ALA A 13 -1.50 10.08 -0.47
N SER A 14 -1.91 11.30 -0.81
CA SER A 14 -1.50 12.50 -0.09
C SER A 14 -2.03 12.52 1.33
N LEU A 15 -3.28 12.09 1.53
CA LEU A 15 -3.90 12.00 2.85
C LEU A 15 -3.19 10.98 3.72
N ILE A 16 -2.91 9.82 3.17
CA ILE A 16 -2.22 8.75 3.89
C ILE A 16 -0.82 9.21 4.29
N ARG A 17 -0.09 9.78 3.34
CA ARG A 17 1.26 10.28 3.58
C ARG A 17 1.27 11.33 4.69
N ARG A 18 0.33 12.26 4.62
CA ARG A 18 0.22 13.34 5.61
C ARG A 18 -0.03 12.77 7.00
N GLY A 19 -0.91 11.79 7.11
CA GLY A 19 -1.18 11.13 8.39
C GLY A 19 0.05 10.44 8.95
N LEU A 20 0.79 9.75 8.10
CA LEU A 20 2.01 9.06 8.52
C LEU A 20 3.08 10.06 8.98
N VAL A 21 3.26 11.13 8.24
CA VAL A 21 4.25 12.17 8.60
C VAL A 21 3.87 12.84 9.93
N THR A 22 2.58 13.05 10.15
CA THR A 22 2.09 13.60 11.41
C THR A 22 2.46 12.71 12.59
N GLU A 23 2.49 11.39 12.36
CA GLU A 23 2.88 10.43 13.41
C GLU A 23 4.40 10.26 13.53
N GLY A 24 5.17 11.05 12.80
CA GLY A 24 6.63 11.00 12.89
C GLY A 24 7.28 9.99 11.95
N LEU A 25 6.54 9.46 10.99
CA LEU A 25 7.06 8.50 10.04
C LEU A 25 7.48 9.18 8.74
N ALA A 26 8.50 8.65 8.08
CA ALA A 26 8.83 9.05 6.73
C ALA A 26 7.95 8.24 5.77
N ALA A 27 7.38 8.90 4.78
CA ALA A 27 6.48 8.23 3.84
C ALA A 27 6.79 8.66 2.42
N ASP A 28 6.93 7.67 1.54
CA ASP A 28 7.08 7.88 0.10
C ASP A 28 5.85 7.34 -0.60
N VAL A 29 5.51 7.88 -1.75
CA VAL A 29 4.35 7.46 -2.52
C VAL A 29 4.79 6.90 -3.85
N ALA A 30 4.27 5.73 -4.20
CA ALA A 30 4.42 5.12 -5.52
C ALA A 30 3.03 5.06 -6.17
N PRO A 31 2.83 5.70 -7.31
CA PRO A 31 1.51 5.73 -7.94
C PRO A 31 1.14 4.43 -8.65
N THR A 32 2.09 3.55 -8.91
CA THR A 32 1.83 2.26 -9.57
C THR A 32 2.61 1.15 -8.87
N GLY A 33 2.21 -0.10 -9.15
CA GLY A 33 2.94 -1.25 -8.65
C GLY A 33 4.36 -1.33 -9.20
N GLU A 34 4.54 -0.95 -10.46
CA GLU A 34 5.86 -0.93 -11.09
C GLU A 34 6.79 0.06 -10.39
N ASP A 35 6.27 1.26 -10.09
CA ASP A 35 7.05 2.25 -9.34
C ASP A 35 7.41 1.72 -7.95
N ALA A 36 6.46 1.04 -7.30
CA ALA A 36 6.71 0.45 -6.00
C ALA A 36 7.85 -0.56 -6.03
N LEU A 37 7.90 -1.35 -7.10
CA LEU A 37 8.94 -2.36 -7.25
C LEU A 37 10.34 -1.75 -7.28
N TRP A 38 10.55 -0.74 -8.12
CA TRP A 38 11.88 -0.15 -8.20
C TRP A 38 12.21 0.68 -6.96
N MET A 39 11.24 1.36 -6.37
CA MET A 39 11.48 2.13 -5.15
C MET A 39 11.85 1.23 -3.98
N ALA A 40 11.15 0.11 -3.83
CA ALA A 40 11.42 -0.83 -2.75
C ALA A 40 12.76 -1.54 -2.90
N GLN A 41 13.27 -1.64 -4.11
CA GLN A 41 14.59 -2.19 -4.37
C GLN A 41 15.69 -1.15 -4.17
N ALA A 42 15.37 0.13 -4.39
CA ALA A 42 16.33 1.22 -4.23
C ALA A 42 16.47 1.68 -2.78
N HIS A 43 15.42 1.50 -1.99
CA HIS A 43 15.38 1.97 -0.60
C HIS A 43 14.82 0.88 0.30
N GLU A 44 15.20 0.90 1.57
CA GLU A 44 14.63 0.00 2.56
C GLU A 44 13.39 0.65 3.18
N TYR A 45 12.29 -0.08 3.20
CA TYR A 45 11.07 0.34 3.86
C TYR A 45 10.77 -0.61 5.01
N ASP A 46 10.24 -0.04 6.09
CA ASP A 46 9.82 -0.82 7.25
C ASP A 46 8.45 -1.43 7.06
N ALA A 47 7.65 -0.83 6.21
CA ALA A 47 6.33 -1.35 5.84
C ALA A 47 5.91 -0.78 4.50
N ILE A 48 5.02 -1.49 3.83
CA ILE A 48 4.46 -1.07 2.54
C ILE A 48 2.94 -1.13 2.65
N MET A 49 2.29 -0.01 2.41
CA MET A 49 0.82 0.04 2.32
C MET A 49 0.46 -0.04 0.84
N LEU A 50 -0.30 -1.05 0.47
CA LEU A 50 -0.49 -1.41 -0.93
C LEU A 50 -1.98 -1.54 -1.24
N ASP A 51 -2.45 -0.72 -2.18
CA ASP A 51 -3.83 -0.80 -2.65
C ASP A 51 -3.98 -2.05 -3.53
N VAL A 52 -5.05 -2.81 -3.31
CA VAL A 52 -5.35 -3.98 -4.12
C VAL A 52 -5.70 -3.60 -5.55
N MET A 53 -6.44 -2.52 -5.71
CA MET A 53 -6.96 -2.07 -7.02
C MET A 53 -6.03 -1.02 -7.63
N LEU A 54 -4.95 -1.48 -8.24
CA LEU A 54 -4.02 -0.60 -8.93
C LEU A 54 -4.13 -0.77 -10.45
N PRO A 55 -3.87 0.29 -11.23
CA PRO A 55 -3.76 0.15 -12.67
C PRO A 55 -2.48 -0.62 -13.03
N GLY A 56 -2.52 -1.33 -14.16
CA GLY A 56 -1.40 -2.18 -14.54
C GLY A 56 -1.36 -3.42 -13.68
N ILE A 57 -0.25 -3.69 -13.01
CA ILE A 57 -0.22 -4.80 -12.06
C ILE A 57 -0.97 -4.41 -10.80
N ASN A 58 -1.85 -5.29 -10.36
CA ASN A 58 -2.64 -5.03 -9.15
C ASN A 58 -1.81 -5.24 -7.89
N GLY A 59 -2.43 -5.02 -6.72
CA GLY A 59 -1.74 -5.14 -5.45
C GLY A 59 -1.21 -6.53 -5.17
N PHE A 60 -1.95 -7.56 -5.53
CA PHE A 60 -1.50 -8.94 -5.31
C PHE A 60 -0.28 -9.28 -6.16
N GLU A 61 -0.32 -8.90 -7.42
CA GLU A 61 0.81 -9.13 -8.33
C GLU A 61 2.04 -8.32 -7.89
N THR A 62 1.82 -7.08 -7.45
CA THR A 62 2.89 -6.23 -6.94
C THR A 62 3.55 -6.89 -5.73
N CYS A 63 2.77 -7.40 -4.80
CA CYS A 63 3.29 -8.07 -3.61
C CYS A 63 4.10 -9.30 -4.00
N ARG A 64 3.58 -10.10 -4.94
CA ARG A 64 4.29 -11.28 -5.42
C ARG A 64 5.65 -10.92 -6.00
N ARG A 65 5.69 -9.88 -6.83
CA ARG A 65 6.94 -9.43 -7.45
C ARG A 65 7.91 -8.84 -6.45
N LEU A 66 7.40 -8.18 -5.41
CA LEU A 66 8.25 -7.69 -4.32
C LEU A 66 8.95 -8.86 -3.63
N ARG A 67 8.21 -9.92 -3.32
CA ARG A 67 8.78 -11.11 -2.69
C ARG A 67 9.79 -11.79 -3.61
N ASP A 68 9.49 -11.90 -4.90
CA ASP A 68 10.41 -12.46 -5.87
C ASP A 68 11.70 -11.65 -5.97
N ALA A 69 11.62 -10.35 -5.77
CA ALA A 69 12.78 -9.46 -5.81
C ALA A 69 13.57 -9.43 -4.48
N GLY A 70 13.12 -10.20 -3.49
CA GLY A 70 13.81 -10.27 -2.20
C GLY A 70 13.43 -9.16 -1.24
N VAL A 71 12.33 -8.45 -1.50
CA VAL A 71 11.83 -7.43 -0.59
C VAL A 71 10.88 -8.08 0.39
N TRP A 72 11.24 -8.07 1.66
CA TRP A 72 10.51 -8.79 2.71
C TRP A 72 9.85 -7.86 3.72
N ALA A 73 9.75 -6.58 3.43
CA ALA A 73 9.04 -5.64 4.29
C ALA A 73 7.58 -6.09 4.46
N PRO A 74 7.00 -5.91 5.64
CA PRO A 74 5.57 -6.21 5.83
C PRO A 74 4.72 -5.40 4.86
N VAL A 75 3.74 -6.06 4.24
CA VAL A 75 2.83 -5.45 3.29
C VAL A 75 1.43 -5.46 3.88
N LEU A 76 0.82 -4.28 3.99
CA LEU A 76 -0.56 -4.11 4.40
C LEU A 76 -1.39 -3.88 3.14
N MET A 77 -2.26 -4.82 2.82
CA MET A 77 -3.14 -4.68 1.67
C MET A 77 -4.36 -3.87 2.07
N LEU A 78 -4.59 -2.77 1.36
CA LEU A 78 -5.80 -1.98 1.52
C LEU A 78 -6.88 -2.58 0.64
N THR A 79 -8.01 -2.93 1.25
CA THR A 79 -9.09 -3.56 0.51
C THR A 79 -9.80 -2.55 -0.38
N ALA A 80 -10.45 -3.05 -1.42
CA ALA A 80 -11.15 -2.24 -2.39
C ALA A 80 -12.36 -1.53 -1.77
N ARG A 81 -12.93 -0.60 -2.53
CA ARG A 81 -14.10 0.16 -2.13
C ARG A 81 -15.29 -0.72 -1.77
N ASP A 82 -15.41 -1.86 -2.42
CA ASP A 82 -16.47 -2.82 -2.12
C ASP A 82 -16.45 -3.27 -0.67
N ALA A 83 -15.27 -3.46 -0.13
CA ALA A 83 -15.12 -3.81 1.28
C ALA A 83 -15.58 -2.69 2.20
N VAL A 84 -15.40 -1.44 1.79
CA VAL A 84 -15.92 -0.29 2.53
C VAL A 84 -17.44 -0.29 2.53
N GLU A 85 -18.05 -0.62 1.41
CA GLU A 85 -19.49 -0.73 1.30
C GLU A 85 -20.04 -1.85 2.18
N ASP A 86 -19.36 -2.97 2.22
CA ASP A 86 -19.72 -4.07 3.10
C ASP A 86 -19.69 -3.63 4.57
N ARG A 87 -18.70 -2.84 4.93
CA ARG A 87 -18.63 -2.30 6.27
C ARG A 87 -19.83 -1.41 6.58
N VAL A 88 -20.21 -0.55 5.65
CA VAL A 88 -21.36 0.33 5.79
C VAL A 88 -22.63 -0.48 5.93
N ALA A 89 -22.71 -1.63 5.28
CA ALA A 89 -23.86 -2.50 5.37
C ALA A 89 -23.96 -3.25 6.70
N GLY A 90 -23.11 -2.93 7.66
CA GLY A 90 -23.18 -3.49 9.00
C GLY A 90 -22.31 -4.70 9.23
N SER A 91 -21.50 -5.04 8.28
CA SER A 91 -20.57 -6.13 8.44
C SER A 91 -19.38 -5.73 9.30
N THR A 92 -18.51 -6.67 9.54
CA THR A 92 -17.29 -6.42 10.31
C THR A 92 -16.42 -5.35 9.65
N PRO A 93 -15.55 -4.70 10.42
CA PRO A 93 -14.61 -3.76 9.85
C PRO A 93 -13.84 -4.38 8.69
N VAL A 94 -13.56 -3.55 7.71
CA VAL A 94 -12.81 -4.00 6.55
C VAL A 94 -11.41 -4.41 6.98
N PRO A 95 -11.01 -5.62 6.68
CA PRO A 95 -9.69 -6.06 7.04
C PRO A 95 -8.63 -5.45 6.16
N THR A 96 -7.49 -5.19 6.74
CA THR A 96 -6.26 -5.09 5.99
C THR A 96 -5.57 -6.44 6.12
N THR A 97 -5.01 -6.92 5.04
CA THR A 97 -4.32 -8.21 5.07
C THR A 97 -2.82 -7.95 5.09
N THR A 98 -2.14 -8.57 6.05
CA THR A 98 -0.69 -8.49 6.12
C THR A 98 -0.10 -9.66 5.37
N TRP A 99 0.78 -9.37 4.47
CA TRP A 99 1.39 -10.37 3.59
C TRP A 99 2.88 -10.51 3.84
#